data_2693c5348dfdb45fa8f2512784658032
#
_entry.id   2693c5348dfdb45fa8f2512784658032
#
_cell.length_a   1.000
_cell.length_b   1.000
_cell.length_c   1.000
_cell.angle_alpha   90.00
_cell.angle_beta   90.00
_cell.angle_gamma   90.00
#
_symmetry.space_group_name_H-M   'P 1'
#
loop_
_entity.id
_entity.type
_entity.pdbx_description
1 polymer ?
#
loop_
_entity_poly.entity_id
_entity_poly.type
_entity_poly.pdbx_seq_one_letter_code
_entity_poly.pdbx_strand_id
1 'polypeptide(L)'
;MNTLATSLQTYFTTFARTQRDLSANTISSYRDTWRLLLKYLAATLMVPANAIDFDAVTAPNVTRFLDHLEHERGNSARTRNARLTAIRSVLSRAMPDHPEHAATITQVLAIPPKRTIRAVIEFLTPEEVTAVLAAPDPTTWTGRRDYALLAFTVQTGLRVSEVCSLTLNDVHLGTGATIACTGKGRRQRVTPLTRATVTVLATYLDERAARPGTALFCGPTGQPLSRDALEHRLAKHLSTATSNCSSLAVKHVTMHTLRHTAAMNLLAAGVDVSVIALWLGHADTHSTDAYLHADMSIKQAAIDRTRPLDVSPGTYKPNPDILAWLTAL
;
A
#
# COMPACT_ATOMS: atom_id res chain seq x y z
N MET A 1 22.21 -31.62 -14.26
CA MET A 1 22.13 -30.50 -13.27
C MET A 1 20.73 -29.91 -13.42
N ASN A 2 20.01 -29.69 -12.32
CA ASN A 2 18.62 -29.14 -12.44
C ASN A 2 18.67 -27.72 -12.99
N THR A 3 18.11 -27.50 -14.19
CA THR A 3 18.20 -26.24 -14.93
C THR A 3 17.35 -25.15 -14.29
N LEU A 4 16.19 -25.50 -13.71
CA LEU A 4 15.34 -24.59 -12.95
C LEU A 4 16.04 -24.08 -11.68
N ALA A 5 16.75 -24.96 -10.95
CA ALA A 5 17.47 -24.56 -9.74
C ALA A 5 18.57 -23.53 -10.06
N THR A 6 19.32 -23.74 -11.15
CA THR A 6 20.34 -22.82 -11.63
C THR A 6 19.72 -21.48 -12.03
N SER A 7 18.61 -21.51 -12.76
CA SER A 7 17.88 -20.29 -13.17
C SER A 7 17.34 -19.50 -11.96
N LEU A 8 16.79 -20.18 -10.95
CA LEU A 8 16.35 -19.56 -9.70
C LEU A 8 17.52 -18.91 -8.96
N GLN A 9 18.66 -19.63 -8.85
CA GLN A 9 19.86 -19.09 -8.21
C GLN A 9 20.34 -17.83 -8.93
N THR A 10 20.50 -17.87 -10.25
CA THR A 10 20.92 -16.72 -11.07
C THR A 10 19.95 -15.56 -10.94
N TYR A 11 18.62 -15.84 -10.95
CA TYR A 11 17.61 -14.83 -10.78
C TYR A 11 17.74 -14.09 -9.44
N PHE A 12 17.83 -14.80 -8.33
CA PHE A 12 17.83 -14.18 -6.99
C PHE A 12 19.18 -13.60 -6.58
N THR A 13 20.31 -14.15 -7.06
CA THR A 13 21.64 -13.65 -6.70
C THR A 13 22.08 -12.47 -7.58
N THR A 14 21.85 -12.55 -8.88
CA THR A 14 22.36 -11.59 -9.86
C THR A 14 21.28 -10.70 -10.43
N PHE A 15 20.27 -11.29 -11.12
CA PHE A 15 19.31 -10.49 -11.88
C PHE A 15 18.46 -9.59 -11.00
N ALA A 16 17.82 -10.13 -9.98
CA ALA A 16 16.90 -9.37 -9.12
C ALA A 16 17.62 -8.27 -8.32
N ARG A 17 18.83 -8.55 -7.85
CA ARG A 17 19.60 -7.63 -7.01
C ARG A 17 20.40 -6.62 -7.82
N THR A 18 21.17 -7.07 -8.81
CA THR A 18 22.17 -6.23 -9.50
C THR A 18 21.61 -5.59 -10.77
N GLN A 19 20.85 -6.34 -11.57
CA GLN A 19 20.35 -5.83 -12.86
C GLN A 19 19.02 -5.10 -12.75
N ARG A 20 18.09 -5.59 -11.90
CA ARG A 20 16.76 -5.00 -11.71
C ARG A 20 16.66 -4.13 -10.46
N ASP A 21 17.65 -4.16 -9.57
CA ASP A 21 17.65 -3.42 -8.30
C ASP A 21 16.30 -3.51 -7.55
N LEU A 22 15.74 -4.74 -7.50
CA LEU A 22 14.49 -4.98 -6.82
C LEU A 22 14.65 -4.78 -5.30
N SER A 23 13.61 -4.22 -4.66
CA SER A 23 13.63 -4.06 -3.22
C SER A 23 13.76 -5.39 -2.48
N ALA A 24 14.38 -5.40 -1.30
CA ALA A 24 14.52 -6.58 -0.46
C ALA A 24 13.17 -7.27 -0.19
N ASN A 25 12.10 -6.49 0.01
CA ASN A 25 10.75 -7.01 0.22
C ASN A 25 10.20 -7.71 -1.03
N THR A 26 10.45 -7.17 -2.24
CA THR A 26 10.05 -7.82 -3.50
C THR A 26 10.79 -9.13 -3.68
N ILE A 27 12.11 -9.13 -3.45
CA ILE A 27 12.95 -10.33 -3.54
C ILE A 27 12.46 -11.39 -2.55
N SER A 28 12.19 -11.02 -1.30
CA SER A 28 11.66 -11.92 -0.28
C SER A 28 10.30 -12.51 -0.68
N SER A 29 9.38 -11.67 -1.17
CA SER A 29 8.06 -12.12 -1.63
C SER A 29 8.15 -13.09 -2.81
N TYR A 30 9.06 -12.84 -3.76
CA TYR A 30 9.26 -13.72 -4.92
C TYR A 30 9.90 -15.04 -4.49
N ARG A 31 10.93 -15.01 -3.62
CA ARG A 31 11.55 -16.19 -3.05
C ARG A 31 10.53 -17.04 -2.29
N ASP A 32 9.71 -16.45 -1.46
CA ASP A 32 8.68 -17.16 -0.70
C ASP A 32 7.62 -17.79 -1.62
N THR A 33 7.30 -17.13 -2.75
CA THR A 33 6.42 -17.71 -3.76
C THR A 33 7.01 -18.96 -4.37
N TRP A 34 8.25 -18.90 -4.81
CA TRP A 34 8.94 -20.06 -5.41
C TRP A 34 9.13 -21.19 -4.41
N ARG A 35 9.46 -20.88 -3.16
CA ARG A 35 9.52 -21.88 -2.09
C ARG A 35 8.19 -22.60 -1.88
N LEU A 36 7.09 -21.88 -1.91
CA LEU A 36 5.74 -22.46 -1.79
C LEU A 36 5.39 -23.30 -3.02
N LEU A 37 5.66 -22.83 -4.23
CA LEU A 37 5.42 -23.57 -5.47
C LEU A 37 6.19 -24.88 -5.51
N LEU A 38 7.51 -24.84 -5.23
CA LEU A 38 8.34 -26.04 -5.23
C LEU A 38 7.90 -27.08 -4.19
N LYS A 39 7.49 -26.62 -2.98
CA LYS A 39 6.93 -27.52 -1.95
C LYS A 39 5.60 -28.15 -2.41
N TYR A 40 4.72 -27.37 -3.02
CA TYR A 40 3.46 -27.85 -3.55
C TYR A 40 3.68 -28.91 -4.65
N LEU A 41 4.54 -28.60 -5.63
CA LEU A 41 4.84 -29.53 -6.73
C LEU A 41 5.49 -30.82 -6.23
N ALA A 42 6.44 -30.70 -5.29
CA ALA A 42 7.08 -31.87 -4.69
C ALA A 42 6.08 -32.82 -4.01
N ALA A 43 5.14 -32.26 -3.26
CA ALA A 43 4.07 -33.04 -2.62
C ALA A 43 3.09 -33.63 -3.65
N THR A 44 2.70 -32.86 -4.67
CA THR A 44 1.72 -33.32 -5.68
C THR A 44 2.27 -34.37 -6.62
N LEU A 45 3.55 -34.26 -6.98
CA LEU A 45 4.23 -35.17 -7.92
C LEU A 45 4.94 -36.32 -7.21
N MET A 46 4.96 -36.33 -5.90
CA MET A 46 5.63 -37.34 -5.06
C MET A 46 7.14 -37.46 -5.36
N VAL A 47 7.79 -36.30 -5.60
CA VAL A 47 9.23 -36.21 -5.87
C VAL A 47 9.89 -35.21 -4.93
N PRO A 48 11.20 -35.33 -4.65
CA PRO A 48 11.87 -34.36 -3.82
C PRO A 48 11.96 -32.99 -4.53
N ALA A 49 11.92 -31.89 -3.77
CA ALA A 49 11.87 -30.53 -4.31
C ALA A 49 13.05 -30.18 -5.22
N ASN A 50 14.22 -30.78 -5.01
CA ASN A 50 15.40 -30.62 -5.86
C ASN A 50 15.34 -31.38 -7.19
N ALA A 51 14.36 -32.26 -7.37
CA ALA A 51 14.10 -32.94 -8.64
C ALA A 51 13.08 -32.20 -9.52
N ILE A 52 12.45 -31.14 -8.99
CA ILE A 52 11.53 -30.31 -9.78
C ILE A 52 12.32 -29.47 -10.78
N ASP A 53 12.01 -29.66 -12.07
CA ASP A 53 12.59 -28.87 -13.17
C ASP A 53 11.47 -28.20 -14.00
N PHE A 54 11.81 -27.48 -15.08
CA PHE A 54 10.86 -26.73 -15.92
C PHE A 54 9.68 -27.58 -16.41
N ASP A 55 9.88 -28.86 -16.71
CA ASP A 55 8.82 -29.78 -17.15
C ASP A 55 7.72 -29.96 -16.12
N ALA A 56 7.99 -29.74 -14.85
CA ALA A 56 7.00 -29.78 -13.78
C ALA A 56 6.26 -28.42 -13.61
N VAL A 57 6.84 -27.31 -14.07
CA VAL A 57 6.28 -25.96 -13.93
C VAL A 57 5.38 -25.62 -15.12
N THR A 58 4.39 -26.46 -15.37
CA THR A 58 3.43 -26.31 -16.45
C THR A 58 2.28 -25.36 -16.07
N ALA A 59 1.56 -24.82 -17.05
CA ALA A 59 0.40 -23.97 -16.80
C ALA A 59 -0.68 -24.66 -15.96
N PRO A 60 -1.06 -25.95 -16.20
CA PRO A 60 -1.97 -26.67 -15.31
C PRO A 60 -1.48 -26.80 -13.88
N ASN A 61 -0.20 -27.10 -13.66
CA ASN A 61 0.38 -27.24 -12.33
C ASN A 61 0.43 -25.90 -11.57
N VAL A 62 0.82 -24.81 -12.25
CA VAL A 62 0.82 -23.45 -11.68
C VAL A 62 -0.62 -23.02 -11.36
N THR A 63 -1.59 -23.31 -12.23
CA THR A 63 -3.00 -22.97 -11.97
C THR A 63 -3.52 -23.70 -10.74
N ARG A 64 -3.28 -25.02 -10.63
CA ARG A 64 -3.67 -25.80 -9.44
C ARG A 64 -3.00 -25.29 -8.16
N PHE A 65 -1.74 -24.90 -8.22
CA PHE A 65 -1.06 -24.27 -7.09
C PHE A 65 -1.73 -22.95 -6.67
N LEU A 66 -2.07 -22.10 -7.63
CA LEU A 66 -2.75 -20.83 -7.35
C LEU A 66 -4.15 -21.04 -6.77
N ASP A 67 -4.86 -22.05 -7.23
CA ASP A 67 -6.18 -22.44 -6.71
C ASP A 67 -6.09 -23.04 -5.31
N HIS A 68 -5.09 -23.89 -5.03
CA HIS A 68 -4.75 -24.35 -3.68
C HIS A 68 -4.50 -23.18 -2.72
N LEU A 69 -3.72 -22.17 -3.13
CA LEU A 69 -3.47 -20.98 -2.29
C LEU A 69 -4.76 -20.23 -1.96
N GLU A 70 -5.70 -20.17 -2.89
CA GLU A 70 -6.95 -19.42 -2.73
C GLU A 70 -7.96 -20.20 -1.88
N HIS A 71 -8.22 -21.48 -2.21
CA HIS A 71 -9.29 -22.24 -1.59
C HIS A 71 -8.88 -22.91 -0.27
N GLU A 72 -7.64 -23.43 -0.19
CA GLU A 72 -7.19 -24.16 1.00
C GLU A 72 -6.43 -23.26 1.98
N ARG A 73 -5.76 -22.21 1.49
CA ARG A 73 -5.01 -21.27 2.34
C ARG A 73 -5.68 -19.91 2.52
N GLY A 74 -6.87 -19.71 1.96
CA GLY A 74 -7.64 -18.49 2.12
C GLY A 74 -7.01 -17.24 1.53
N ASN A 75 -6.13 -17.36 0.53
CA ASN A 75 -5.48 -16.20 -0.06
C ASN A 75 -6.47 -15.39 -0.91
N SER A 76 -6.41 -14.07 -0.80
CA SER A 76 -7.18 -13.19 -1.68
C SER A 76 -6.72 -13.29 -3.15
N ALA A 77 -7.61 -12.95 -4.10
CA ALA A 77 -7.28 -12.86 -5.52
C ALA A 77 -6.08 -11.91 -5.78
N ARG A 78 -5.94 -10.85 -4.99
CA ARG A 78 -4.76 -9.94 -5.04
C ARG A 78 -3.47 -10.67 -4.67
N THR A 79 -3.47 -11.45 -3.60
CA THR A 79 -2.31 -12.24 -3.17
C THR A 79 -1.98 -13.31 -4.21
N ARG A 80 -2.99 -14.02 -4.73
CA ARG A 80 -2.84 -14.97 -5.84
C ARG A 80 -2.16 -14.35 -7.06
N ASN A 81 -2.62 -13.17 -7.49
CA ASN A 81 -2.05 -12.44 -8.62
C ASN A 81 -0.60 -11.99 -8.36
N ALA A 82 -0.28 -11.56 -7.14
CA ALA A 82 1.10 -11.25 -6.76
C ALA A 82 2.01 -12.49 -6.83
N ARG A 83 1.52 -13.66 -6.43
CA ARG A 83 2.25 -14.94 -6.58
C ARG A 83 2.45 -15.30 -8.06
N LEU A 84 1.42 -15.16 -8.90
CA LEU A 84 1.55 -15.36 -10.34
C LEU A 84 2.60 -14.42 -10.96
N THR A 85 2.62 -13.15 -10.55
CA THR A 85 3.62 -12.17 -11.01
C THR A 85 5.05 -12.61 -10.65
N ALA A 86 5.25 -13.14 -9.45
CA ALA A 86 6.56 -13.65 -9.02
C ALA A 86 7.03 -14.86 -9.86
N ILE A 87 6.12 -15.78 -10.16
CA ILE A 87 6.40 -16.94 -11.02
C ILE A 87 6.78 -16.48 -12.43
N ARG A 88 5.94 -15.62 -13.02
CA ARG A 88 6.17 -15.07 -14.36
C ARG A 88 7.50 -14.32 -14.49
N SER A 89 7.87 -13.55 -13.46
CA SER A 89 9.10 -12.75 -13.50
C SER A 89 10.36 -13.64 -13.62
N VAL A 90 10.39 -14.77 -12.94
CA VAL A 90 11.50 -15.73 -13.04
C VAL A 90 11.47 -16.44 -14.39
N LEU A 91 10.32 -16.96 -14.80
CA LEU A 91 10.18 -17.72 -16.04
C LEU A 91 10.47 -16.86 -17.27
N SER A 92 9.98 -15.62 -17.31
CA SER A 92 10.27 -14.69 -18.38
C SER A 92 11.76 -14.38 -18.52
N ARG A 93 12.50 -14.34 -17.39
CA ARG A 93 13.96 -14.16 -17.44
C ARG A 93 14.68 -15.45 -17.86
N ALA A 94 14.18 -16.61 -17.48
CA ALA A 94 14.79 -17.89 -17.83
C ALA A 94 14.54 -18.30 -19.29
N MET A 95 13.45 -17.87 -19.89
CA MET A 95 13.02 -18.31 -21.23
C MET A 95 14.07 -18.15 -22.33
N PRO A 96 14.84 -17.03 -22.44
CA PRO A 96 15.90 -16.91 -23.45
C PRO A 96 17.06 -17.90 -23.27
N ASP A 97 17.33 -18.32 -22.03
CA ASP A 97 18.42 -19.20 -21.69
C ASP A 97 18.01 -20.70 -21.82
N HIS A 98 16.68 -20.95 -21.96
CA HIS A 98 16.10 -22.30 -22.04
C HIS A 98 15.06 -22.39 -23.18
N PRO A 99 15.48 -22.28 -24.46
CA PRO A 99 14.57 -22.33 -25.61
C PRO A 99 13.81 -23.66 -25.73
N GLU A 100 14.34 -24.75 -25.21
CA GLU A 100 13.70 -26.08 -25.13
C GLU A 100 12.42 -26.06 -24.29
N HIS A 101 12.30 -25.16 -23.30
CA HIS A 101 11.14 -25.00 -22.44
C HIS A 101 10.25 -23.81 -22.84
N ALA A 102 10.56 -23.09 -23.91
CA ALA A 102 9.89 -21.85 -24.29
C ALA A 102 8.37 -22.02 -24.46
N ALA A 103 7.89 -23.12 -25.02
CA ALA A 103 6.48 -23.40 -25.19
C ALA A 103 5.76 -23.53 -23.83
N THR A 104 6.33 -24.30 -22.91
CA THR A 104 5.77 -24.48 -21.56
C THR A 104 5.80 -23.16 -20.78
N ILE A 105 6.88 -22.41 -20.84
CA ILE A 105 7.00 -21.11 -20.19
C ILE A 105 5.95 -20.13 -20.74
N THR A 106 5.79 -20.05 -22.07
CA THR A 106 4.80 -19.19 -22.72
C THR A 106 3.38 -19.48 -22.23
N GLN A 107 3.01 -20.74 -22.07
CA GLN A 107 1.71 -21.12 -21.51
C GLN A 107 1.53 -20.61 -20.08
N VAL A 108 2.56 -20.68 -19.22
CA VAL A 108 2.50 -20.13 -17.86
C VAL A 108 2.40 -18.60 -17.89
N LEU A 109 3.13 -17.94 -18.78
CA LEU A 109 3.05 -16.49 -18.95
C LEU A 109 1.66 -16.05 -19.44
N ALA A 110 0.93 -16.89 -20.12
CA ALA A 110 -0.44 -16.64 -20.61
C ALA A 110 -1.54 -16.82 -19.55
N ILE A 111 -1.27 -17.42 -18.37
CA ILE A 111 -2.28 -17.60 -17.30
C ILE A 111 -2.86 -16.22 -16.92
N PRO A 112 -4.17 -15.93 -17.07
CA PRO A 112 -4.71 -14.61 -16.77
C PRO A 112 -4.72 -14.33 -15.26
N PRO A 113 -4.48 -13.06 -14.83
CA PRO A 113 -4.73 -12.67 -13.46
C PRO A 113 -6.25 -12.66 -13.19
N LYS A 114 -6.67 -13.02 -11.99
CA LYS A 114 -8.07 -12.88 -11.57
C LYS A 114 -8.44 -11.40 -11.38
N ARG A 115 -9.68 -11.07 -11.71
CA ARG A 115 -10.24 -9.74 -11.39
C ARG A 115 -10.23 -9.55 -9.88
N THR A 116 -9.83 -8.37 -9.43
CA THR A 116 -9.86 -8.00 -8.01
C THR A 116 -10.87 -6.88 -7.80
N ILE A 117 -11.68 -7.04 -6.76
CA ILE A 117 -12.56 -5.95 -6.33
C ILE A 117 -11.69 -4.87 -5.71
N ARG A 118 -11.85 -3.63 -6.16
CA ARG A 118 -11.23 -2.48 -5.49
C ARG A 118 -11.99 -2.27 -4.17
N ALA A 119 -11.31 -2.49 -3.05
CA ALA A 119 -11.89 -2.15 -1.75
C ALA A 119 -12.13 -0.63 -1.69
N VAL A 120 -13.23 -0.23 -1.05
CA VAL A 120 -13.46 1.16 -0.69
C VAL A 120 -12.30 1.59 0.21
N ILE A 121 -11.74 2.76 -0.07
CA ILE A 121 -10.65 3.29 0.74
C ILE A 121 -11.20 3.71 2.09
N GLU A 122 -10.67 3.14 3.14
CA GLU A 122 -10.97 3.52 4.51
C GLU A 122 -10.08 4.69 4.93
N PHE A 123 -10.71 5.72 5.51
CA PHE A 123 -10.02 6.91 6.03
C PHE A 123 -10.75 7.41 7.29
N LEU A 124 -10.10 8.29 8.04
CA LEU A 124 -10.65 8.86 9.26
C LEU A 124 -11.33 10.21 8.98
N THR A 125 -12.49 10.43 9.61
CA THR A 125 -13.13 11.74 9.63
C THR A 125 -12.35 12.73 10.52
N PRO A 126 -12.60 14.04 10.44
CA PRO A 126 -11.95 15.02 11.34
C PRO A 126 -12.15 14.71 12.83
N GLU A 127 -13.34 14.23 13.21
CA GLU A 127 -13.69 13.85 14.59
C GLU A 127 -12.89 12.62 15.03
N GLU A 128 -12.78 11.63 14.16
CA GLU A 128 -11.97 10.41 14.41
C GLU A 128 -10.48 10.73 14.52
N VAL A 129 -9.95 11.61 13.66
CA VAL A 129 -8.57 12.11 13.75
C VAL A 129 -8.36 12.80 15.10
N THR A 130 -9.28 13.66 15.52
CA THR A 130 -9.21 14.35 16.81
C THR A 130 -9.18 13.36 17.98
N ALA A 131 -10.04 12.34 17.96
CA ALA A 131 -10.09 11.31 18.99
C ALA A 131 -8.78 10.49 19.03
N VAL A 132 -8.21 10.12 17.89
CA VAL A 132 -6.93 9.39 17.80
C VAL A 132 -5.78 10.24 18.32
N LEU A 133 -5.74 11.53 18.00
CA LEU A 133 -4.72 12.45 18.47
C LEU A 133 -4.83 12.78 19.98
N ALA A 134 -6.02 12.71 20.55
CA ALA A 134 -6.24 12.92 21.99
C ALA A 134 -5.90 11.68 22.84
N ALA A 135 -5.72 10.51 22.25
CA ALA A 135 -5.51 9.26 22.97
C ALA A 135 -4.12 9.09 23.61
N PRO A 136 -3.00 9.61 23.05
CA PRO A 136 -1.70 9.55 23.70
C PRO A 136 -1.66 10.34 25.01
N ASP A 137 -1.13 9.73 26.09
CA ASP A 137 -0.99 10.37 27.40
C ASP A 137 0.05 11.51 27.36
N PRO A 138 -0.36 12.79 27.51
CA PRO A 138 0.55 13.93 27.41
C PRO A 138 1.53 14.03 28.59
N THR A 139 1.29 13.33 29.70
CA THR A 139 2.16 13.37 30.89
C THR A 139 3.43 12.56 30.69
N THR A 140 3.42 11.59 29.76
CA THR A 140 4.56 10.73 29.46
C THR A 140 5.31 11.18 28.22
N TRP A 141 6.65 11.06 28.21
CA TRP A 141 7.44 11.31 27.01
C TRP A 141 6.99 10.44 25.82
N THR A 142 6.67 9.17 26.09
CA THR A 142 6.19 8.24 25.05
C THR A 142 4.89 8.72 24.43
N GLY A 143 3.97 9.24 25.24
CA GLY A 143 2.70 9.76 24.74
C GLY A 143 2.89 11.04 23.92
N ARG A 144 3.74 11.99 24.38
CA ARG A 144 4.04 13.20 23.59
C ARG A 144 4.73 12.88 22.27
N ARG A 145 5.66 11.90 22.26
CA ARG A 145 6.24 11.38 21.00
C ARG A 145 5.17 10.77 20.11
N ASP A 146 4.28 9.94 20.63
CA ASP A 146 3.25 9.26 19.85
C ASP A 146 2.24 10.28 19.29
N TYR A 147 1.90 11.30 20.06
CA TYR A 147 1.10 12.43 19.57
C TYR A 147 1.77 13.12 18.39
N ALA A 148 3.06 13.48 18.52
CA ALA A 148 3.82 14.10 17.43
C ALA A 148 3.91 13.21 16.18
N LEU A 149 4.15 11.91 16.38
CA LEU A 149 4.19 10.91 15.31
C LEU A 149 2.85 10.82 14.56
N LEU A 150 1.74 10.71 15.28
CA LEU A 150 0.40 10.59 14.68
C LEU A 150 -0.01 11.86 13.96
N ALA A 151 0.15 13.04 14.60
CA ALA A 151 -0.14 14.34 13.99
C ALA A 151 0.68 14.56 12.71
N PHE A 152 1.99 14.27 12.76
CA PHE A 152 2.88 14.32 11.63
C PHE A 152 2.44 13.39 10.50
N THR A 153 2.07 12.14 10.82
CA THR A 153 1.69 11.15 9.80
C THR A 153 0.37 11.50 9.13
N VAL A 154 -0.61 11.99 9.88
CA VAL A 154 -1.91 12.43 9.34
C VAL A 154 -1.74 13.64 8.42
N GLN A 155 -0.81 14.57 8.75
CA GLN A 155 -0.59 15.75 7.92
C GLN A 155 0.23 15.42 6.66
N THR A 156 1.30 14.65 6.79
CA THR A 156 2.24 14.41 5.68
C THR A 156 1.84 13.27 4.76
N GLY A 157 1.11 12.28 5.27
CA GLY A 157 0.75 11.06 4.54
C GLY A 157 1.94 10.20 4.14
N LEU A 158 3.08 10.29 4.84
CA LEU A 158 4.24 9.46 4.56
C LEU A 158 3.94 7.97 4.75
N ARG A 159 4.58 7.11 3.94
CA ARG A 159 4.48 5.66 4.13
C ARG A 159 5.14 5.26 5.44
N VAL A 160 4.62 4.21 6.09
CA VAL A 160 5.20 3.71 7.35
C VAL A 160 6.70 3.46 7.26
N SER A 161 7.19 2.91 6.15
CA SER A 161 8.63 2.69 5.91
C SER A 161 9.42 3.98 5.79
N GLU A 162 8.82 5.02 5.22
CA GLU A 162 9.41 6.36 5.14
C GLU A 162 9.52 6.98 6.54
N VAL A 163 8.43 6.91 7.33
CA VAL A 163 8.43 7.39 8.72
C VAL A 163 9.48 6.69 9.58
N CYS A 164 9.64 5.36 9.44
CA CYS A 164 10.66 4.59 10.15
C CYS A 164 12.10 5.01 9.81
N SER A 165 12.33 5.48 8.59
CA SER A 165 13.66 5.83 8.09
C SER A 165 14.05 7.30 8.30
N LEU A 166 13.11 8.15 8.76
CA LEU A 166 13.39 9.57 8.98
C LEU A 166 14.43 9.80 10.06
N THR A 167 15.30 10.74 9.78
CA THR A 167 16.33 11.23 10.70
C THR A 167 16.08 12.70 11.08
N LEU A 168 16.78 13.18 12.07
CA LEU A 168 16.74 14.59 12.48
C LEU A 168 17.18 15.53 11.34
N ASN A 169 18.07 15.07 10.46
CA ASN A 169 18.56 15.84 9.31
C ASN A 169 17.51 16.00 8.19
N ASP A 170 16.46 15.19 8.20
CA ASP A 170 15.40 15.25 7.19
C ASP A 170 14.37 16.34 7.50
N VAL A 171 14.42 16.94 8.71
CA VAL A 171 13.45 17.92 9.19
C VAL A 171 14.04 19.34 9.10
N HIS A 172 13.32 20.23 8.45
CA HIS A 172 13.60 21.65 8.45
C HIS A 172 12.40 22.40 9.02
N LEU A 173 12.56 23.04 10.20
CA LEU A 173 11.48 23.78 10.87
C LEU A 173 11.57 25.31 10.70
N GLY A 174 12.57 25.82 9.99
CA GLY A 174 12.71 27.25 9.69
C GLY A 174 11.68 27.78 8.70
N THR A 175 11.97 28.92 8.11
CA THR A 175 11.12 29.50 7.05
C THR A 175 10.95 28.49 5.91
N GLY A 176 9.71 28.21 5.51
CA GLY A 176 9.40 27.16 4.54
C GLY A 176 9.57 25.75 5.11
N ALA A 177 9.09 25.51 6.34
CA ALA A 177 9.23 24.25 7.03
C ALA A 177 8.83 23.04 6.19
N THR A 178 9.71 22.04 6.15
CA THR A 178 9.56 20.86 5.28
C THR A 178 10.14 19.60 5.93
N ILE A 179 9.72 18.46 5.39
CA ILE A 179 10.34 17.15 5.62
C ILE A 179 10.82 16.58 4.29
N ALA A 180 12.07 16.14 4.22
CA ALA A 180 12.61 15.38 3.10
C ALA A 180 12.46 13.89 3.36
N CYS A 181 12.07 13.11 2.37
CA CYS A 181 12.02 11.65 2.51
C CYS A 181 12.40 10.96 1.21
N THR A 182 12.97 9.76 1.33
CA THR A 182 13.29 8.88 0.22
C THR A 182 12.26 7.78 0.14
N GLY A 183 11.47 7.79 -0.94
CA GLY A 183 10.40 6.83 -1.17
C GLY A 183 10.82 5.60 -1.99
N LYS A 184 9.83 4.85 -2.45
CA LYS A 184 10.01 3.68 -3.31
C LYS A 184 10.79 4.06 -4.58
N GLY A 185 11.79 3.26 -4.95
CA GLY A 185 12.65 3.51 -6.11
C GLY A 185 13.67 4.63 -5.86
N ARG A 186 14.05 4.90 -4.62
CA ARG A 186 15.02 5.93 -4.20
C ARG A 186 14.66 7.35 -4.64
N ARG A 187 13.37 7.59 -4.96
CA ARG A 187 12.89 8.93 -5.30
C ARG A 187 12.80 9.78 -4.04
N GLN A 188 13.51 10.87 -4.04
CA GLN A 188 13.43 11.87 -2.98
C GLN A 188 12.24 12.81 -3.24
N ARG A 189 11.58 13.22 -2.18
CA ARG A 189 10.58 14.28 -2.21
C ARG A 189 10.64 15.11 -0.94
N VAL A 190 10.20 16.32 -1.07
CA VAL A 190 10.06 17.27 0.03
C VAL A 190 8.58 17.55 0.22
N THR A 191 8.10 17.42 1.46
CA THR A 191 6.70 17.66 1.82
C THR A 191 6.65 18.87 2.77
N PRO A 192 5.87 19.93 2.49
CA PRO A 192 5.73 21.06 3.39
C PRO A 192 4.99 20.69 4.67
N LEU A 193 5.33 21.35 5.76
CA LEU A 193 4.72 21.17 7.07
C LEU A 193 3.80 22.35 7.40
N THR A 194 2.62 22.05 7.95
CA THR A 194 1.72 23.07 8.46
C THR A 194 2.28 23.70 9.73
N ARG A 195 1.87 24.94 10.06
CA ARG A 195 2.28 25.60 11.32
C ARG A 195 1.98 24.76 12.55
N ALA A 196 0.82 24.12 12.60
CA ALA A 196 0.45 23.24 13.70
C ALA A 196 1.43 22.06 13.85
N THR A 197 1.77 21.39 12.74
CA THR A 197 2.74 20.29 12.75
C THR A 197 4.15 20.76 13.13
N VAL A 198 4.56 21.95 12.68
CA VAL A 198 5.84 22.57 13.08
C VAL A 198 5.90 22.77 14.59
N THR A 199 4.85 23.35 15.22
CA THR A 199 4.78 23.55 16.66
C THR A 199 4.89 22.22 17.42
N VAL A 200 4.13 21.22 16.99
CA VAL A 200 4.16 19.88 17.62
C VAL A 200 5.53 19.23 17.50
N LEU A 201 6.15 19.32 16.31
CA LEU A 201 7.48 18.74 16.09
C LEU A 201 8.56 19.51 16.87
N ALA A 202 8.51 20.85 16.94
CA ALA A 202 9.47 21.63 17.69
C ALA A 202 9.46 21.21 19.17
N THR A 203 8.27 21.17 19.80
CA THR A 203 8.13 20.70 21.20
C THR A 203 8.66 19.29 21.40
N TYR A 204 8.37 18.38 20.45
CA TYR A 204 8.90 17.01 20.52
C TYR A 204 10.42 16.97 20.35
N LEU A 205 10.99 17.76 19.43
CA LEU A 205 12.42 17.78 19.16
C LEU A 205 13.25 18.32 20.31
N ASP A 206 12.74 19.27 21.07
CA ASP A 206 13.39 19.75 22.30
C ASP A 206 13.59 18.61 23.30
N GLU A 207 12.58 17.77 23.52
CA GLU A 207 12.69 16.59 24.38
C GLU A 207 13.50 15.46 23.73
N ARG A 208 13.43 15.33 22.39
CA ARG A 208 14.15 14.33 21.61
C ARG A 208 15.67 14.53 21.69
N ALA A 209 16.14 15.79 21.78
CA ALA A 209 17.55 16.14 21.84
C ALA A 209 18.28 15.46 23.01
N ALA A 210 17.59 15.14 24.11
CA ALA A 210 18.17 14.44 25.26
C ALA A 210 18.42 12.93 25.01
N ARG A 211 18.09 12.40 23.82
CA ARG A 211 18.21 10.98 23.52
C ARG A 211 19.23 10.71 22.42
N PRO A 212 19.99 9.58 22.49
CA PRO A 212 21.00 9.26 21.52
C PRO A 212 20.39 8.93 20.15
N GLY A 213 21.27 8.86 19.12
CA GLY A 213 20.93 8.44 17.77
C GLY A 213 20.28 9.56 16.93
N THR A 214 20.16 9.28 15.64
CA THR A 214 19.71 10.25 14.62
C THR A 214 18.26 10.07 14.19
N ALA A 215 17.58 8.97 14.56
CA ALA A 215 16.21 8.71 14.16
C ALA A 215 15.26 9.83 14.62
N LEU A 216 14.38 10.32 13.74
CA LEU A 216 13.39 11.34 14.09
C LEU A 216 12.47 10.82 15.20
N PHE A 217 11.79 9.70 14.96
CA PHE A 217 10.95 9.03 15.96
C PHE A 217 11.66 7.79 16.48
N CYS A 218 12.00 7.81 17.75
CA CYS A 218 12.80 6.76 18.37
C CYS A 218 12.14 6.13 19.62
N GLY A 219 12.66 4.98 20.01
CA GLY A 219 12.39 4.36 21.31
C GLY A 219 13.12 5.07 22.47
N PRO A 220 12.93 4.62 23.72
CA PRO A 220 13.61 5.17 24.88
C PRO A 220 15.13 5.16 24.78
N THR A 221 15.70 4.20 24.08
CA THR A 221 17.14 4.02 23.88
C THR A 221 17.69 4.76 22.64
N GLY A 222 16.88 5.59 21.96
CA GLY A 222 17.29 6.31 20.76
C GLY A 222 17.23 5.51 19.45
N GLN A 223 16.91 4.22 19.51
CA GLN A 223 16.79 3.39 18.32
C GLN A 223 15.52 3.74 17.51
N PRO A 224 15.57 3.71 16.17
CA PRO A 224 14.42 3.98 15.34
C PRO A 224 13.26 3.02 15.66
N LEU A 225 12.04 3.52 15.56
CA LEU A 225 10.85 2.68 15.70
C LEU A 225 10.70 1.79 14.45
N SER A 226 10.49 0.50 14.65
CA SER A 226 10.18 -0.43 13.56
C SER A 226 8.75 -0.22 13.07
N ARG A 227 8.43 -0.77 11.88
CA ARG A 227 7.07 -0.79 11.35
C ARG A 227 6.08 -1.40 12.35
N ASP A 228 6.42 -2.55 12.92
CA ASP A 228 5.56 -3.26 13.87
C ASP A 228 5.36 -2.44 15.15
N ALA A 229 6.41 -1.73 15.60
CA ALA A 229 6.30 -0.83 16.73
C ALA A 229 5.33 0.34 16.46
N LEU A 230 5.33 0.91 15.24
CA LEU A 230 4.41 1.98 14.85
C LEU A 230 2.96 1.47 14.77
N GLU A 231 2.73 0.31 14.14
CA GLU A 231 1.39 -0.29 14.05
C GLU A 231 0.85 -0.67 15.45
N HIS A 232 1.69 -1.23 16.33
CA HIS A 232 1.31 -1.55 17.71
C HIS A 232 0.92 -0.30 18.52
N ARG A 233 1.67 0.81 18.35
CA ARG A 233 1.34 2.08 19.02
C ARG A 233 0.04 2.67 18.52
N LEU A 234 -0.17 2.66 17.21
CA LEU A 234 -1.43 3.10 16.64
C LEU A 234 -2.60 2.27 17.18
N ALA A 235 -2.46 0.93 17.18
CA ALA A 235 -3.49 0.04 17.73
C ALA A 235 -3.80 0.33 19.20
N LYS A 236 -2.77 0.59 20.03
CA LYS A 236 -2.95 0.99 21.43
C LYS A 236 -3.76 2.27 21.56
N HIS A 237 -3.43 3.31 20.78
CA HIS A 237 -4.14 4.59 20.86
C HIS A 237 -5.54 4.52 20.26
N LEU A 238 -5.76 3.69 19.25
CA LEU A 238 -7.10 3.40 18.72
C LEU A 238 -8.01 2.76 19.78
N SER A 239 -7.51 1.82 20.54
CA SER A 239 -8.27 1.22 21.65
C SER A 239 -8.77 2.27 22.64
N THR A 240 -7.92 3.25 22.99
CA THR A 240 -8.31 4.38 23.85
C THR A 240 -9.26 5.34 23.13
N ALA A 241 -9.00 5.68 21.86
CA ALA A 241 -9.81 6.60 21.08
C ALA A 241 -11.23 6.07 20.84
N THR A 242 -11.38 4.75 20.66
CA THR A 242 -12.68 4.09 20.43
C THR A 242 -13.66 4.31 21.59
N SER A 243 -13.17 4.47 22.83
CA SER A 243 -14.00 4.78 23.98
C SER A 243 -14.66 6.18 23.88
N ASN A 244 -14.03 7.11 23.14
CA ASN A 244 -14.51 8.48 22.95
C ASN A 244 -15.15 8.70 21.57
N CYS A 245 -14.91 7.78 20.62
CA CYS A 245 -15.41 7.88 19.26
C CYS A 245 -15.78 6.48 18.74
N SER A 246 -17.04 6.08 18.94
CA SER A 246 -17.54 4.73 18.65
C SER A 246 -17.44 4.33 17.19
N SER A 247 -17.43 5.28 16.26
CA SER A 247 -17.29 5.00 14.81
C SER A 247 -15.94 4.33 14.49
N LEU A 248 -14.92 4.51 15.31
CA LEU A 248 -13.62 3.82 15.18
C LEU A 248 -13.71 2.31 15.40
N ALA A 249 -14.72 1.82 16.13
CA ALA A 249 -14.86 0.40 16.46
C ALA A 249 -15.10 -0.50 15.23
N VAL A 250 -15.67 0.04 14.16
CA VAL A 250 -15.99 -0.68 12.92
C VAL A 250 -14.95 -0.51 11.83
N LYS A 251 -13.88 0.26 12.09
CA LYS A 251 -12.81 0.55 11.13
C LYS A 251 -11.55 -0.23 11.42
N HIS A 252 -10.91 -0.74 10.36
CA HIS A 252 -9.57 -1.35 10.45
C HIS A 252 -8.49 -0.31 10.18
N VAL A 253 -8.17 0.49 11.19
CA VAL A 253 -7.22 1.61 11.06
C VAL A 253 -5.77 1.13 11.18
N THR A 254 -4.97 1.42 10.18
CA THR A 254 -3.54 1.13 10.09
C THR A 254 -2.75 2.42 9.79
N MET A 255 -1.43 2.37 9.85
CA MET A 255 -0.59 3.49 9.39
C MET A 255 -0.88 3.88 7.92
N HIS A 256 -1.36 2.92 7.12
CA HIS A 256 -1.77 3.20 5.74
C HIS A 256 -3.10 3.95 5.67
N THR A 257 -4.01 3.69 6.59
CA THR A 257 -5.26 4.45 6.75
C THR A 257 -4.99 5.92 7.08
N LEU A 258 -3.99 6.22 7.92
CA LEU A 258 -3.58 7.61 8.19
C LEU A 258 -3.08 8.33 6.93
N ARG A 259 -2.38 7.61 6.05
CA ARG A 259 -1.97 8.13 4.76
C ARG A 259 -3.17 8.38 3.84
N HIS A 260 -4.16 7.51 3.82
CA HIS A 260 -5.42 7.73 3.10
C HIS A 260 -6.15 8.95 3.64
N THR A 261 -6.16 9.13 4.96
CA THR A 261 -6.74 10.30 5.62
C THR A 261 -6.05 11.59 5.17
N ALA A 262 -4.70 11.61 5.10
CA ALA A 262 -3.97 12.75 4.56
C ALA A 262 -4.38 13.09 3.11
N ALA A 263 -4.53 12.08 2.26
CA ALA A 263 -4.98 12.26 0.88
C ALA A 263 -6.40 12.83 0.81
N MET A 264 -7.32 12.29 1.62
CA MET A 264 -8.72 12.74 1.65
C MET A 264 -8.85 14.17 2.20
N ASN A 265 -8.05 14.54 3.21
CA ASN A 265 -8.00 15.91 3.73
C ASN A 265 -7.53 16.91 2.66
N LEU A 266 -6.49 16.56 1.88
CA LEU A 266 -6.03 17.40 0.76
C LEU A 266 -7.11 17.51 -0.33
N LEU A 267 -7.77 16.41 -0.65
CA LEU A 267 -8.81 16.37 -1.66
C LEU A 267 -10.06 17.19 -1.22
N ALA A 268 -10.47 17.08 0.04
CA ALA A 268 -11.55 17.88 0.63
C ALA A 268 -11.22 19.39 0.66
N ALA A 269 -9.94 19.72 0.82
CA ALA A 269 -9.45 21.11 0.71
C ALA A 269 -9.37 21.62 -0.75
N GLY A 270 -9.77 20.81 -1.75
CA GLY A 270 -9.81 21.19 -3.16
C GLY A 270 -8.43 21.10 -3.86
N VAL A 271 -7.46 20.41 -3.29
CA VAL A 271 -6.16 20.21 -3.92
C VAL A 271 -6.30 19.24 -5.10
N ASP A 272 -5.69 19.61 -6.23
CA ASP A 272 -5.72 18.79 -7.44
C ASP A 272 -5.09 17.40 -7.21
N VAL A 273 -5.68 16.37 -7.83
CA VAL A 273 -5.27 14.96 -7.70
C VAL A 273 -3.80 14.74 -8.12
N SER A 274 -3.32 15.48 -9.10
CA SER A 274 -1.92 15.40 -9.55
C SER A 274 -0.97 15.93 -8.49
N VAL A 275 -1.34 17.01 -7.78
CA VAL A 275 -0.59 17.56 -6.66
C VAL A 275 -0.60 16.59 -5.46
N ILE A 276 -1.75 15.96 -5.18
CA ILE A 276 -1.86 14.91 -4.15
C ILE A 276 -0.94 13.71 -4.49
N ALA A 277 -0.90 13.30 -5.76
CA ALA A 277 0.00 12.24 -6.22
C ALA A 277 1.48 12.59 -5.98
N LEU A 278 1.89 13.83 -6.30
CA LEU A 278 3.24 14.34 -6.02
C LEU A 278 3.52 14.39 -4.52
N TRP A 279 2.58 14.92 -3.72
CA TRP A 279 2.68 15.00 -2.27
C TRP A 279 2.93 13.64 -1.65
N LEU A 280 2.13 12.65 -2.03
CA LEU A 280 2.23 11.30 -1.53
C LEU A 280 3.39 10.49 -2.15
N GLY A 281 4.00 10.96 -3.23
CA GLY A 281 5.02 10.22 -3.96
C GLY A 281 4.48 8.94 -4.60
N HIS A 282 3.34 9.06 -5.29
CA HIS A 282 2.82 8.01 -6.16
C HIS A 282 3.63 7.98 -7.45
N ALA A 283 3.92 6.78 -7.95
CA ALA A 283 4.67 6.63 -9.21
C ALA A 283 3.81 7.03 -10.43
N ASP A 284 2.49 6.90 -10.27
CA ASP A 284 1.46 7.26 -11.25
C ASP A 284 0.21 7.84 -10.54
N THR A 285 -0.62 8.56 -11.28
CA THR A 285 -1.88 9.13 -10.78
C THR A 285 -2.94 8.06 -10.52
N HIS A 286 -2.84 6.89 -11.16
CA HIS A 286 -3.82 5.81 -11.03
C HIS A 286 -3.99 5.32 -9.57
N SER A 287 -2.92 5.40 -8.78
CA SER A 287 -2.98 5.11 -7.34
C SER A 287 -3.76 6.18 -6.56
N THR A 288 -3.90 7.40 -7.13
CA THR A 288 -4.60 8.54 -6.53
C THR A 288 -6.06 8.60 -7.00
N ASP A 289 -6.38 8.08 -8.19
CA ASP A 289 -7.75 8.02 -8.74
C ASP A 289 -8.72 7.29 -7.80
N ALA A 290 -8.20 6.37 -7.01
CA ALA A 290 -9.00 5.64 -6.03
C ALA A 290 -9.65 6.56 -4.98
N TYR A 291 -9.04 7.70 -4.66
CA TYR A 291 -9.59 8.70 -3.72
C TYR A 291 -10.79 9.44 -4.31
N LEU A 292 -10.85 9.66 -5.63
CA LEU A 292 -11.99 10.30 -6.30
C LEU A 292 -13.29 9.50 -6.19
N HIS A 293 -13.17 8.19 -5.94
CA HIS A 293 -14.34 7.31 -5.79
C HIS A 293 -14.73 7.11 -4.33
N ALA A 294 -13.91 7.54 -3.38
CA ALA A 294 -14.08 7.23 -1.96
C ALA A 294 -15.07 8.18 -1.25
N ASP A 295 -15.28 9.39 -1.75
CA ASP A 295 -16.10 10.39 -1.09
C ASP A 295 -17.16 10.99 -2.02
N MET A 296 -18.43 10.82 -1.63
CA MET A 296 -19.59 11.40 -2.35
C MET A 296 -19.72 12.91 -2.13
N SER A 297 -19.19 13.46 -1.03
CA SER A 297 -19.23 14.89 -0.74
C SER A 297 -18.47 15.71 -1.79
N ILE A 298 -17.39 15.16 -2.33
CA ILE A 298 -16.61 15.78 -3.42
C ILE A 298 -17.43 15.87 -4.70
N LYS A 299 -18.19 14.82 -5.02
CA LYS A 299 -19.06 14.80 -6.18
C LYS A 299 -20.22 15.78 -5.99
N GLN A 300 -20.78 15.85 -4.78
CA GLN A 300 -21.80 16.82 -4.44
C GLN A 300 -21.27 18.26 -4.55
N ALA A 301 -20.10 18.56 -3.96
CA ALA A 301 -19.48 19.87 -4.07
C ALA A 301 -19.13 20.26 -5.52
N ALA A 302 -18.81 19.29 -6.37
CA ALA A 302 -18.61 19.54 -7.79
C ALA A 302 -19.92 19.88 -8.50
N ILE A 303 -21.02 19.19 -8.20
CA ILE A 303 -22.36 19.50 -8.71
C ILE A 303 -22.81 20.88 -8.23
N ASP A 304 -22.62 21.21 -6.96
CA ASP A 304 -23.02 22.48 -6.36
C ASP A 304 -22.27 23.70 -6.98
N ARG A 305 -21.10 23.48 -7.57
CA ARG A 305 -20.35 24.49 -8.33
C ARG A 305 -20.84 24.63 -9.79
N THR A 306 -21.60 23.67 -10.29
CA THR A 306 -22.18 23.77 -11.62
C THR A 306 -23.43 24.70 -11.57
N ARG A 307 -23.55 25.55 -12.61
CA ARG A 307 -24.75 26.40 -12.73
C ARG A 307 -25.98 25.50 -12.87
N PRO A 308 -27.04 25.69 -12.09
CA PRO A 308 -28.29 24.96 -12.30
C PRO A 308 -28.71 25.07 -13.78
N LEU A 309 -28.99 23.96 -14.40
CA LEU A 309 -29.64 24.00 -15.72
C LEU A 309 -31.05 24.53 -15.49
N ASP A 310 -31.38 25.63 -16.14
CA ASP A 310 -32.69 26.26 -16.12
C ASP A 310 -33.65 25.42 -16.98
N VAL A 311 -33.89 24.18 -16.56
CA VAL A 311 -34.73 23.20 -17.26
C VAL A 311 -35.77 22.71 -16.28
N SER A 312 -37.03 22.97 -16.58
CA SER A 312 -38.13 22.32 -15.87
C SER A 312 -38.02 20.81 -16.00
N PRO A 313 -38.10 20.05 -14.90
CA PRO A 313 -38.01 18.60 -14.97
C PRO A 313 -39.11 18.03 -15.86
N GLY A 314 -38.76 17.61 -17.04
CA GLY A 314 -39.66 16.86 -17.92
C GLY A 314 -39.75 15.40 -17.45
N THR A 315 -40.96 14.91 -17.28
CA THR A 315 -41.14 13.47 -17.04
C THR A 315 -41.00 12.76 -18.40
N TYR A 316 -39.88 12.05 -18.55
CA TYR A 316 -39.71 11.15 -19.73
C TYR A 316 -40.78 10.05 -19.63
N LYS A 317 -41.73 10.03 -20.59
CA LYS A 317 -42.65 8.90 -20.79
C LYS A 317 -42.11 8.08 -21.95
N PRO A 318 -41.55 6.89 -21.69
CA PRO A 318 -41.09 6.03 -22.77
C PRO A 318 -42.25 5.67 -23.71
N ASN A 319 -41.98 5.65 -25.02
CA ASN A 319 -42.96 5.20 -26.00
C ASN A 319 -43.30 3.73 -25.69
N PRO A 320 -44.58 3.38 -25.47
CA PRO A 320 -44.97 2.00 -25.18
C PRO A 320 -44.51 0.99 -26.23
N ASP A 321 -44.34 1.40 -27.48
CA ASP A 321 -43.86 0.53 -28.58
C ASP A 321 -42.39 0.14 -28.43
N ILE A 322 -41.55 1.00 -27.83
CA ILE A 322 -40.13 0.70 -27.56
C ILE A 322 -40.01 -0.33 -26.43
N LEU A 323 -40.85 -0.23 -25.40
CA LEU A 323 -40.83 -1.20 -24.32
C LEU A 323 -41.36 -2.58 -24.77
N ALA A 324 -42.38 -2.60 -25.62
CA ALA A 324 -42.88 -3.82 -26.24
C ALA A 324 -41.76 -4.48 -27.14
N TRP A 325 -41.04 -3.66 -27.89
CA TRP A 325 -39.93 -4.15 -28.70
C TRP A 325 -38.76 -4.70 -27.86
N LEU A 326 -38.38 -4.03 -26.76
CA LEU A 326 -37.32 -4.49 -25.84
C LEU A 326 -37.74 -5.76 -25.07
N THR A 327 -39.03 -5.98 -24.85
CA THR A 327 -39.54 -7.17 -24.15
C THR A 327 -39.63 -8.38 -25.10
N ALA A 328 -39.60 -8.15 -26.40
CA ALA A 328 -39.62 -9.19 -27.44
C ALA A 328 -38.21 -9.60 -27.94
N LEU A 329 -37.15 -8.96 -27.44
CA LEU A 329 -35.74 -9.33 -27.63
C LEU A 329 -35.29 -10.37 -26.61
#